data_f994a5a9166dcfd2765ee82db2d65840
#
_entry.id   f994a5a9166dcfd2765ee82db2d65840
#
_cell.length_a   1.000
_cell.length_b   1.000
_cell.length_c   1.000
_cell.angle_alpha   90.00
_cell.angle_beta   90.00
_cell.angle_gamma   90.00
#
_symmetry.space_group_name_H-M   'P 1'
#
loop_
_entity.id
_entity.type
_entity.pdbx_description
1 polymer ?
#
loop_
_entity_poly.entity_id
_entity_poly.type
_entity_poly.pdbx_seq_one_letter_code
_entity_poly.pdbx_strand_id
1 'polypeptide(L)'
;MAVNSKQKGARFERLLASKFREHGYEARRTAQYCGNTGDASDVVGLPGLHIEAKHQEQMRLYEWLSQAKRDAEAGGEGRLPAVFHKKNNAPILVTMELDDFMDVYREYASDILLKEREKNNENQT
;
A
#
# COMPACT_ATOMS: atom_id res chain seq x y z
N MET A 1 -22.76 -2.32 -20.58
CA MET A 1 -23.14 -2.78 -19.23
C MET A 1 -22.25 -2.16 -18.20
N ALA A 2 -22.85 -1.60 -17.17
CA ALA A 2 -22.06 -1.06 -16.06
C ALA A 2 -21.36 -2.19 -15.32
N VAL A 3 -20.06 -2.07 -15.12
CA VAL A 3 -19.31 -3.03 -14.31
C VAL A 3 -19.74 -2.85 -12.85
N ASN A 4 -20.05 -3.96 -12.18
CA ASN A 4 -20.37 -3.92 -10.76
C ASN A 4 -19.13 -3.41 -10.00
N SER A 5 -19.24 -2.24 -9.38
CA SER A 5 -18.12 -1.60 -8.69
C SER A 5 -17.57 -2.43 -7.54
N LYS A 6 -18.42 -3.24 -6.89
CA LYS A 6 -17.99 -4.16 -5.85
C LYS A 6 -17.09 -5.27 -6.40
N GLN A 7 -17.45 -5.81 -7.56
CA GLN A 7 -16.64 -6.82 -8.24
C GLN A 7 -15.33 -6.23 -8.76
N LYS A 8 -15.38 -5.01 -9.29
CA LYS A 8 -14.20 -4.29 -9.77
C LYS A 8 -13.22 -4.05 -8.62
N GLY A 9 -13.72 -3.62 -7.47
CA GLY A 9 -12.91 -3.42 -6.28
C GLY A 9 -12.26 -4.71 -5.79
N ALA A 10 -13.04 -5.78 -5.69
CA ALA A 10 -12.52 -7.08 -5.26
C ALA A 10 -11.46 -7.62 -6.22
N ARG A 11 -11.67 -7.42 -7.52
CA ARG A 11 -10.71 -7.85 -8.53
C ARG A 11 -9.39 -7.10 -8.38
N PHE A 12 -9.46 -5.79 -8.13
CA PHE A 12 -8.25 -4.98 -7.93
C PHE A 12 -7.51 -5.39 -6.66
N GLU A 13 -8.24 -5.65 -5.57
CA GLU A 13 -7.64 -6.12 -4.32
C GLU A 13 -6.89 -7.45 -4.53
N ARG A 14 -7.48 -8.37 -5.28
CA ARG A 14 -6.82 -9.64 -5.63
C ARG A 14 -5.59 -9.42 -6.50
N LEU A 15 -5.66 -8.48 -7.43
CA LEU A 15 -4.52 -8.12 -8.27
C LEU A 15 -3.37 -7.59 -7.41
N LEU A 16 -3.66 -6.68 -6.49
CA LEU A 16 -2.64 -6.14 -5.57
C LEU A 16 -2.00 -7.26 -4.75
N ALA A 17 -2.82 -8.12 -4.15
CA ALA A 17 -2.29 -9.22 -3.35
C ALA A 17 -1.37 -10.12 -4.18
N SER A 18 -1.76 -10.40 -5.42
CA SER A 18 -0.95 -11.19 -6.34
C SER A 18 0.38 -10.50 -6.65
N LYS A 19 0.36 -9.20 -6.91
CA LYS A 19 1.58 -8.41 -7.16
C LYS A 19 2.52 -8.44 -5.97
N PHE A 20 1.98 -8.27 -4.77
CA PHE A 20 2.80 -8.30 -3.55
C PHE A 20 3.43 -9.68 -3.35
N ARG A 21 2.69 -10.75 -3.65
CA ARG A 21 3.24 -12.12 -3.57
C ARG A 21 4.37 -12.33 -4.58
N GLU A 22 4.27 -11.73 -5.77
CA GLU A 22 5.34 -11.77 -6.76
C GLU A 22 6.63 -11.15 -6.21
N HIS A 23 6.49 -10.17 -5.31
CA HIS A 23 7.62 -9.50 -4.66
C HIS A 23 8.07 -10.20 -3.37
N GLY A 24 7.52 -11.36 -3.06
CA GLY A 24 7.97 -12.17 -1.94
C GLY A 24 7.24 -11.99 -0.62
N TYR A 25 6.09 -11.28 -0.62
CA TYR A 25 5.31 -11.03 0.58
C TYR A 25 4.12 -11.99 0.67
N GLU A 26 3.74 -12.35 1.89
CA GLU A 26 2.58 -13.22 2.12
C GLU A 26 1.30 -12.38 2.18
N ALA A 27 0.94 -11.81 1.03
CA ALA A 27 -0.18 -10.90 0.93
C ALA A 27 -1.46 -11.63 0.55
N ARG A 28 -2.58 -11.11 1.05
CA ARG A 28 -3.90 -11.60 0.72
C ARG A 28 -4.93 -10.49 0.86
N ARG A 29 -6.02 -10.66 0.15
CA ARG A 29 -7.19 -9.81 0.29
C ARG A 29 -7.86 -10.13 1.62
N THR A 30 -8.31 -9.10 2.34
CA THR A 30 -9.07 -9.34 3.58
C THR A 30 -10.43 -9.92 3.25
N ALA A 31 -10.88 -10.89 4.05
CA ALA A 31 -12.18 -11.49 3.87
C ALA A 31 -13.27 -10.50 4.29
N GLN A 32 -14.28 -10.35 3.44
CA GLN A 32 -15.37 -9.43 3.66
C GLN A 32 -16.53 -10.06 4.46
N TYR A 33 -16.32 -11.24 5.00
CA TYR A 33 -17.40 -11.98 5.67
C TYR A 33 -17.66 -11.52 7.10
N CYS A 34 -16.68 -10.90 7.73
CA CYS A 34 -16.73 -10.62 9.15
C CYS A 34 -17.38 -9.29 9.46
N GLY A 35 -18.21 -8.81 8.55
CA GLY A 35 -18.77 -7.48 8.69
C GLY A 35 -17.70 -6.44 8.42
N ASN A 36 -18.16 -5.28 8.07
CA ASN A 36 -17.26 -4.17 7.77
C ASN A 36 -16.89 -3.50 9.09
N THR A 37 -15.73 -3.85 9.64
CA THR A 37 -15.23 -3.22 10.85
C THR A 37 -14.70 -1.81 10.59
N GLY A 38 -14.52 -1.44 9.33
CA GLY A 38 -14.05 -0.11 8.93
C GLY A 38 -12.59 0.16 9.20
N ASP A 39 -11.94 -0.67 10.02
CA ASP A 39 -10.54 -0.47 10.41
C ASP A 39 -9.58 -1.44 9.73
N ALA A 40 -10.10 -2.40 8.96
CA ALA A 40 -9.28 -3.37 8.26
C ALA A 40 -8.73 -2.82 6.96
N SER A 41 -7.46 -3.12 6.67
CA SER A 41 -6.88 -2.87 5.35
C SER A 41 -7.60 -3.72 4.30
N ASP A 42 -7.71 -3.22 3.07
CA ASP A 42 -8.29 -3.99 1.96
C ASP A 42 -7.42 -5.19 1.58
N VAL A 43 -6.12 -5.04 1.73
CA VAL A 43 -5.12 -6.09 1.49
C VAL A 43 -4.16 -6.07 2.67
N VAL A 44 -3.76 -7.25 3.14
CA VAL A 44 -2.80 -7.40 4.24
C VAL A 44 -1.58 -8.17 3.75
N GLY A 45 -0.48 -8.07 4.49
CA GLY A 45 0.74 -8.82 4.18
C GLY A 45 1.94 -7.97 3.84
N LEU A 46 1.81 -6.64 3.77
CA LEU A 46 2.96 -5.74 3.71
C LEU A 46 3.18 -5.17 5.12
N PRO A 47 4.21 -5.63 5.83
CA PRO A 47 4.43 -5.19 7.21
C PRO A 47 4.51 -3.66 7.32
N GLY A 48 3.81 -3.11 8.30
CA GLY A 48 3.85 -1.68 8.59
C GLY A 48 2.94 -0.80 7.77
N LEU A 49 2.24 -1.35 6.77
CA LEU A 49 1.34 -0.55 5.93
C LEU A 49 -0.13 -0.91 6.16
N HIS A 50 -0.97 0.11 6.18
CA HIS A 50 -2.42 -0.02 6.07
C HIS A 50 -2.79 0.31 4.63
N ILE A 51 -3.34 -0.65 3.90
CA ILE A 51 -3.55 -0.54 2.46
C ILE A 51 -5.00 -0.31 2.13
N GLU A 52 -5.28 0.83 1.50
CA GLU A 52 -6.57 1.13 0.91
C GLU A 52 -6.45 0.96 -0.60
N ALA A 53 -7.34 0.18 -1.21
CA ALA A 53 -7.28 -0.13 -2.64
C ALA A 53 -8.44 0.53 -3.37
N LYS A 54 -8.14 1.31 -4.41
CA LYS A 54 -9.15 2.03 -5.19
C LYS A 54 -8.90 1.89 -6.69
N HIS A 55 -9.87 1.33 -7.39
CA HIS A 55 -9.85 1.23 -8.85
C HIS A 55 -11.03 2.04 -9.39
N GLN A 56 -10.78 3.30 -9.70
CA GLN A 56 -11.81 4.23 -10.17
C GLN A 56 -11.22 5.17 -11.22
N GLU A 57 -12.06 5.64 -12.11
CA GLU A 57 -11.64 6.60 -13.13
C GLU A 57 -11.44 8.00 -12.55
N GLN A 58 -12.31 8.40 -11.62
CA GLN A 58 -12.20 9.70 -10.97
C GLN A 58 -11.41 9.56 -9.68
N MET A 59 -10.31 10.28 -9.60
CA MET A 59 -9.42 10.23 -8.43
C MET A 59 -9.93 11.16 -7.34
N ARG A 60 -10.00 10.64 -6.11
CA ARG A 60 -10.35 11.40 -4.91
C ARG A 60 -9.31 11.12 -3.83
N LEU A 61 -8.07 11.44 -4.16
CA LEU A 61 -6.90 11.00 -3.38
C LEU A 61 -6.94 11.48 -1.93
N TYR A 62 -7.30 12.74 -1.70
CA TYR A 62 -7.34 13.27 -0.33
C TYR A 62 -8.43 12.61 0.52
N GLU A 63 -9.60 12.35 -0.07
CA GLU A 63 -10.68 11.66 0.64
C GLU A 63 -10.28 10.22 0.97
N TRP A 64 -9.72 9.52 0.00
CA TRP A 64 -9.30 8.13 0.19
C TRP A 64 -8.19 8.02 1.23
N LEU A 65 -7.23 8.94 1.18
CA LEU A 65 -6.13 8.92 2.15
C LEU A 65 -6.64 9.26 3.55
N SER A 66 -7.57 10.22 3.68
CA SER A 66 -8.19 10.53 4.96
C SER A 66 -8.91 9.33 5.55
N GLN A 67 -9.63 8.57 4.72
CA GLN A 67 -10.27 7.33 5.16
C GLN A 67 -9.25 6.31 5.62
N ALA A 68 -8.21 6.08 4.82
CA ALA A 68 -7.15 5.14 5.17
C ALA A 68 -6.49 5.51 6.49
N LYS A 69 -6.28 6.79 6.72
CA LYS A 69 -5.67 7.30 7.95
C LYS A 69 -6.56 7.02 9.16
N ARG A 70 -7.87 7.29 9.05
CA ARG A 70 -8.81 7.00 10.13
C ARG A 70 -8.85 5.50 10.45
N ASP A 71 -8.88 4.67 9.41
CA ASP A 71 -8.96 3.22 9.59
C ASP A 71 -7.67 2.67 10.18
N ALA A 72 -6.52 3.21 9.78
CA ALA A 72 -5.23 2.82 10.35
C ALA A 72 -5.14 3.19 11.83
N GLU A 73 -5.61 4.39 12.20
CA GLU A 73 -5.65 4.83 13.59
C GLU A 73 -6.59 3.97 14.43
N ALA A 74 -7.75 3.62 13.88
CA ALA A 74 -8.71 2.74 14.55
C ALA A 74 -8.14 1.35 14.81
N GLY A 75 -7.27 0.86 13.92
CA GLY A 75 -6.61 -0.42 14.10
C GLY A 75 -5.56 -0.43 15.20
N GLY A 76 -5.03 0.73 15.57
CA GLY A 76 -4.15 0.89 16.73
C GLY A 76 -2.79 0.23 16.63
N GLU A 77 -2.34 -0.16 15.44
CA GLU A 77 -1.08 -0.88 15.24
C GLU A 77 0.05 0.00 14.70
N GLY A 78 -0.17 1.30 14.58
CA GLY A 78 0.85 2.24 14.10
C GLY A 78 1.22 2.06 12.64
N ARG A 79 0.35 1.47 11.84
CA ARG A 79 0.61 1.25 10.42
C ARG A 79 0.49 2.54 9.62
N LEU A 80 1.35 2.70 8.63
CA LEU A 80 1.33 3.86 7.75
C LEU A 80 0.21 3.69 6.71
N PRO A 81 -0.72 4.65 6.61
CA PRO A 81 -1.79 4.54 5.61
C PRO A 81 -1.28 4.87 4.22
N ALA A 82 -1.65 4.04 3.25
CA ALA A 82 -1.30 4.24 1.85
C ALA A 82 -2.48 3.84 0.96
N VAL A 83 -2.71 4.62 -0.08
CA VAL A 83 -3.74 4.34 -1.06
C VAL A 83 -3.06 3.79 -2.32
N PHE A 84 -3.39 2.56 -2.66
CA PHE A 84 -2.96 1.93 -3.90
C PHE A 84 -4.10 2.07 -4.88
N HIS A 85 -3.88 2.76 -5.98
CA HIS A 85 -4.97 3.13 -6.87
C HIS A 85 -4.60 3.03 -8.33
N LYS A 86 -5.60 2.84 -9.16
CA LYS A 86 -5.44 2.88 -10.60
C LYS A 86 -6.76 3.28 -11.26
N LYS A 87 -6.67 3.78 -12.46
CA LYS A 87 -7.80 3.88 -13.39
C LYS A 87 -7.61 2.85 -14.50
N ASN A 88 -8.63 2.68 -15.35
CA ASN A 88 -8.57 1.69 -16.42
C ASN A 88 -7.36 1.95 -17.34
N ASN A 89 -6.68 0.87 -17.72
CA ASN A 89 -5.54 0.90 -18.64
C ASN A 89 -4.38 1.80 -18.17
N ALA A 90 -4.24 1.94 -16.86
CA ALA A 90 -3.18 2.77 -16.26
C ALA A 90 -2.38 1.95 -15.25
N PRO A 91 -1.15 2.37 -14.95
CA PRO A 91 -0.36 1.68 -13.93
C PRO A 91 -0.93 1.92 -12.54
N ILE A 92 -0.60 1.01 -11.63
CA ILE A 92 -0.95 1.16 -10.22
C ILE A 92 -0.01 2.20 -9.60
N LEU A 93 -0.60 3.17 -8.90
CA LEU A 93 0.16 4.21 -8.20
C LEU A 93 -0.09 4.09 -6.70
N VAL A 94 0.82 4.65 -5.92
CA VAL A 94 0.73 4.65 -4.47
C VAL A 94 0.76 6.09 -3.97
N THR A 95 -0.20 6.45 -3.12
CA THR A 95 -0.27 7.78 -2.51
C THR A 95 -0.19 7.64 -1.00
N MET A 96 0.67 8.43 -0.37
CA MET A 96 0.76 8.53 1.09
C MET A 96 1.18 9.96 1.46
N GLU A 97 1.02 10.31 2.74
CA GLU A 97 1.46 11.61 3.21
C GLU A 97 2.99 11.70 3.15
N LEU A 98 3.51 12.90 2.95
CA LEU A 98 4.95 13.12 2.82
C LEU A 98 5.73 12.59 4.03
N ASP A 99 5.26 12.86 5.23
CA ASP A 99 5.99 12.42 6.43
C ASP A 99 6.06 10.91 6.52
N ASP A 100 4.98 10.22 6.16
CA ASP A 100 4.96 8.74 6.12
C ASP A 100 5.90 8.22 5.04
N PHE A 101 5.89 8.85 3.87
CA PHE A 101 6.82 8.50 2.80
C PHE A 101 8.27 8.68 3.26
N MET A 102 8.56 9.75 4.02
CA MET A 102 9.92 9.99 4.51
C MET A 102 10.38 8.90 5.47
N ASP A 103 9.46 8.31 6.24
CA ASP A 103 9.80 7.17 7.09
C ASP A 103 10.24 5.97 6.24
N VAL A 104 9.52 5.69 5.17
CA VAL A 104 9.87 4.62 4.23
C VAL A 104 11.19 4.95 3.51
N TYR A 105 11.34 6.18 3.06
CA TYR A 105 12.53 6.61 2.33
C TYR A 105 13.78 6.54 3.19
N ARG A 106 13.67 6.84 4.48
CA ARG A 106 14.81 6.76 5.40
C ARG A 106 15.43 5.36 5.44
N GLU A 107 14.59 4.34 5.45
CA GLU A 107 15.05 2.95 5.41
C GLU A 107 15.72 2.63 4.08
N TYR A 108 15.12 3.05 2.99
CA TYR A 108 15.67 2.87 1.65
C TYR A 108 17.02 3.58 1.50
N ALA A 109 17.11 4.83 1.95
CA ALA A 109 18.34 5.61 1.88
C ALA A 109 19.44 5.02 2.77
N SER A 110 19.07 4.47 3.92
CA SER A 110 20.02 3.81 4.82
C SER A 110 20.70 2.63 4.12
N ASP A 111 19.94 1.83 3.39
CA ASP A 111 20.49 0.70 2.64
C ASP A 111 21.47 1.15 1.54
N ILE A 112 21.12 2.22 0.82
CA ILE A 112 22.00 2.80 -0.19
C ILE A 112 23.31 3.29 0.42
N LEU A 113 23.22 4.01 1.54
CA LEU A 113 24.40 4.54 2.21
C LEU A 113 25.31 3.43 2.74
N LEU A 114 24.74 2.33 3.23
CA LEU A 114 25.51 1.18 3.66
C LEU A 114 26.28 0.56 2.48
N LYS A 115 25.62 0.41 1.34
CA LYS A 115 26.25 -0.14 0.15
C LYS A 115 27.37 0.75 -0.37
N GLU A 116 27.20 2.06 -0.30
CA GLU A 116 28.24 3.02 -0.68
C GLU A 116 29.45 2.94 0.26
N ARG A 117 29.22 2.79 1.57
CA ARG A 117 30.29 2.60 2.54
C ARG A 117 31.09 1.33 2.29
N GLU A 118 30.38 0.23 2.03
CA GLU A 118 31.04 -1.05 1.72
C GLU A 118 31.91 -0.94 0.46
N LYS A 119 31.40 -0.28 -0.57
CA LYS A 119 32.12 -0.06 -1.82
C LYS A 119 33.36 0.79 -1.59
N ASN A 120 33.27 1.86 -0.80
CA ASN A 120 34.40 2.72 -0.47
C ASN A 120 35.47 1.98 0.34
N ASN A 121 35.05 1.13 1.29
CA ASN A 121 35.96 0.33 2.07
C ASN A 121 36.72 -0.68 1.20
N GLU A 122 36.05 -1.31 0.24
CA GLU A 122 36.71 -2.23 -0.70
C GLU A 122 37.74 -1.52 -1.55
N ASN A 123 37.49 -0.26 -1.93
CA ASN A 123 38.39 0.53 -2.75
C ASN A 123 39.63 1.06 -1.97
N GLN A 124 39.61 0.99 -0.65
CA GLN A 124 40.70 1.45 0.20
C GLN A 124 41.72 0.35 0.54
N THR A 125 41.44 -0.88 0.15
CA THR A 125 42.38 -1.97 0.33
C THR A 125 43.17 -2.26 -1.00
#